data_83ad793f1f165c320207ff74bd7a2f30
#
_entry.id   83ad793f1f165c320207ff74bd7a2f30
#
_cell.length_a   1.000
_cell.length_b   1.000
_cell.length_c   1.000
_cell.angle_alpha   90.00
_cell.angle_beta   90.00
_cell.angle_gamma   90.00
#
_symmetry.space_group_name_H-M   'P 1'
#
loop_
_entity.id
_entity.type
_entity.pdbx_description
1 polymer ?
#
loop_
_entity_poly.entity_id
_entity_poly.type
_entity_poly.pdbx_seq_one_letter_code
_entity_poly.pdbx_strand_id
1 'polypeptide(L)'
;DHRVLPLPNFVEIFHLVHDTGIGTYDPGALPQYQKELQDEAIKSLSDGRWGIPIDPHVKEWIEELRQEDSLAQEYIASVIDSYYGLWAAFDENPGGMWGIYIAKTRKEIKEKDPKGYALLESFLPPMMHGYESLIDPSFRDTFSLQFNEEIAYTHKSQYYVDATLTGKKHSNILGNQEDNTL
;
A
#
# COMPACT_ATOMS: atom_id res chain seq x y z
N ASP A 1 19.34 -7.71 -2.52
CA ASP A 1 19.03 -7.49 -1.12
C ASP A 1 17.52 -7.27 -0.98
N HIS A 2 16.77 -8.39 -0.94
CA HIS A 2 15.31 -8.35 -0.88
C HIS A 2 14.88 -7.97 0.52
N ARG A 3 14.70 -6.69 0.75
CA ARG A 3 13.99 -6.21 1.94
C ARG A 3 12.51 -6.52 1.74
N VAL A 4 12.10 -7.67 2.26
CA VAL A 4 10.68 -8.05 2.28
C VAL A 4 9.99 -7.16 3.31
N LEU A 5 9.44 -6.05 2.86
CA LEU A 5 8.36 -5.40 3.60
C LEU A 5 7.11 -6.28 3.43
N PRO A 6 6.24 -6.41 4.43
CA PRO A 6 5.03 -7.27 4.36
C PRO A 6 3.96 -6.79 3.36
N LEU A 7 4.30 -5.84 2.50
CA LEU A 7 3.39 -5.16 1.59
C LEU A 7 3.11 -5.86 0.24
N PRO A 8 3.96 -6.73 -0.33
CA PRO A 8 3.68 -7.30 -1.64
C PRO A 8 2.31 -7.97 -1.73
N ASN A 9 1.93 -8.72 -0.70
CA ASN A 9 0.66 -9.46 -0.72
C ASN A 9 -0.58 -8.56 -0.70
N PHE A 10 -0.51 -7.38 -0.09
CA PHE A 10 -1.64 -6.45 -0.07
C PHE A 10 -1.84 -5.80 -1.44
N VAL A 11 -0.76 -5.36 -2.06
CA VAL A 11 -0.76 -4.76 -3.39
C VAL A 11 -1.29 -5.76 -4.41
N GLU A 12 -0.80 -7.00 -4.41
CA GLU A 12 -1.27 -8.05 -5.33
C GLU A 12 -2.76 -8.40 -5.15
N ILE A 13 -3.24 -8.46 -3.90
CA ILE A 13 -4.68 -8.66 -3.64
C ILE A 13 -5.48 -7.47 -4.15
N PHE A 14 -4.97 -6.26 -3.98
CA PHE A 14 -5.63 -5.07 -4.48
C PHE A 14 -5.66 -5.04 -6.01
N HIS A 15 -4.60 -5.44 -6.69
CA HIS A 15 -4.56 -5.59 -8.15
C HIS A 15 -5.69 -6.51 -8.63
N LEU A 16 -5.84 -7.66 -8.01
CA LEU A 16 -6.95 -8.58 -8.34
C LEU A 16 -8.34 -7.94 -8.15
N VAL A 17 -8.53 -7.21 -7.06
CA VAL A 17 -9.79 -6.49 -6.79
C VAL A 17 -10.01 -5.37 -7.80
N HIS A 18 -8.98 -4.64 -8.17
CA HIS A 18 -9.05 -3.58 -9.17
C HIS A 18 -9.42 -4.15 -10.54
N ASP A 19 -8.69 -5.15 -11.02
CA ASP A 19 -8.88 -5.75 -12.33
C ASP A 19 -10.28 -6.35 -12.50
N THR A 20 -10.77 -7.03 -11.47
CA THR A 20 -12.05 -7.74 -11.50
C THR A 20 -13.23 -6.83 -11.17
N GLY A 21 -13.06 -5.91 -10.22
CA GLY A 21 -14.15 -5.07 -9.70
C GLY A 21 -14.26 -3.74 -10.41
N ILE A 22 -13.16 -3.00 -10.54
CA ILE A 22 -13.14 -1.68 -11.19
C ILE A 22 -13.00 -1.86 -12.71
N GLY A 23 -12.06 -2.69 -13.14
CA GLY A 23 -11.72 -2.99 -14.52
C GLY A 23 -10.52 -2.20 -15.01
N THR A 24 -9.68 -2.86 -15.81
CA THR A 24 -8.50 -2.24 -16.45
C THR A 24 -8.55 -2.35 -17.97
N TYR A 25 -8.79 -3.52 -18.49
CA TYR A 25 -8.81 -3.81 -19.94
C TYR A 25 -10.22 -3.87 -20.51
N ASP A 26 -11.11 -4.54 -19.80
CA ASP A 26 -12.53 -4.59 -20.15
C ASP A 26 -13.30 -3.53 -19.38
N PRO A 27 -14.46 -3.08 -19.86
CA PRO A 27 -15.32 -2.23 -19.08
C PRO A 27 -15.78 -3.00 -17.83
N GLY A 28 -15.02 -2.89 -16.75
CA GLY A 28 -15.36 -3.47 -15.47
C GLY A 28 -16.66 -2.89 -14.92
N ALA A 29 -16.95 -3.19 -13.66
CA ALA A 29 -18.17 -2.72 -13.01
C ALA A 29 -18.24 -1.19 -12.87
N LEU A 30 -17.09 -0.49 -12.93
CA LEU A 30 -16.98 0.95 -12.67
C LEU A 30 -16.18 1.70 -13.76
N PRO A 31 -16.59 1.70 -15.03
CA PRO A 31 -15.78 2.25 -16.14
C PRO A 31 -15.53 3.76 -16.00
N GLN A 32 -16.49 4.52 -15.44
CA GLN A 32 -16.32 5.95 -15.21
C GLN A 32 -15.26 6.21 -14.13
N TYR A 33 -15.28 5.44 -13.07
CA TYR A 33 -14.29 5.54 -11.99
C TYR A 33 -12.89 5.15 -12.48
N GLN A 34 -12.77 4.09 -13.27
CA GLN A 34 -11.51 3.69 -13.89
C GLN A 34 -10.94 4.80 -14.77
N LYS A 35 -11.79 5.45 -15.57
CA LYS A 35 -11.34 6.57 -16.38
C LYS A 35 -10.83 7.74 -15.54
N GLU A 36 -11.50 8.07 -14.44
CA GLU A 36 -11.05 9.13 -13.53
C GLU A 36 -9.73 8.79 -12.84
N LEU A 37 -9.51 7.52 -12.48
CA LEU A 37 -8.24 7.04 -11.96
C LEU A 37 -7.12 7.18 -12.99
N GLN A 38 -7.36 6.79 -14.23
CA GLN A 38 -6.39 6.89 -15.31
C GLN A 38 -5.99 8.35 -15.57
N ASP A 39 -6.98 9.24 -15.68
CA ASP A 39 -6.74 10.65 -15.88
C ASP A 39 -5.94 11.28 -14.73
N GLU A 40 -6.22 10.88 -13.47
CA GLU A 40 -5.50 11.39 -12.32
C GLU A 40 -4.11 10.77 -12.17
N ALA A 41 -3.91 9.51 -12.49
CA ALA A 41 -2.59 8.89 -12.52
C ALA A 41 -1.65 9.64 -13.49
N ILE A 42 -2.11 9.90 -14.71
CA ILE A 42 -1.36 10.65 -15.71
C ILE A 42 -1.05 12.08 -15.22
N LYS A 43 -2.06 12.73 -14.63
CA LYS A 43 -1.90 14.07 -14.07
C LYS A 43 -0.92 14.08 -12.90
N SER A 44 -0.98 13.09 -12.03
CA SER A 44 -0.10 12.94 -10.86
C SER A 44 1.36 12.79 -11.26
N LEU A 45 1.65 12.04 -12.34
CA LEU A 45 2.98 11.95 -12.93
C LEU A 45 3.45 13.32 -13.44
N SER A 46 2.60 14.06 -14.16
CA SER A 46 2.97 15.36 -14.72
C SER A 46 3.19 16.44 -13.66
N ASP A 47 2.46 16.37 -12.57
CA ASP A 47 2.54 17.32 -11.45
C ASP A 47 3.66 16.96 -10.44
N GLY A 48 4.34 15.82 -10.62
CA GLY A 48 5.38 15.35 -9.71
C GLY A 48 4.85 14.91 -8.34
N ARG A 49 3.62 14.40 -8.30
CA ARG A 49 3.01 13.83 -7.08
C ARG A 49 3.23 12.32 -6.97
N TRP A 50 3.48 11.66 -8.10
CA TRP A 50 3.75 10.24 -8.22
C TRP A 50 4.86 10.00 -9.26
N GLY A 51 5.55 8.86 -9.20
CA GLY A 51 6.68 8.58 -10.07
C GLY A 51 7.92 9.43 -9.77
N ILE A 52 8.14 9.77 -8.50
CA ILE A 52 9.26 10.58 -8.02
C ILE A 52 10.21 9.75 -7.13
N PRO A 53 11.52 10.09 -7.06
CA PRO A 53 12.22 11.06 -7.90
C PRO A 53 12.29 10.60 -9.35
N ILE A 54 12.42 11.54 -10.28
CA ILE A 54 12.52 11.22 -11.70
C ILE A 54 13.96 10.77 -12.03
N ASP A 55 14.29 9.55 -11.68
CA ASP A 55 15.54 8.88 -12.03
C ASP A 55 15.35 7.84 -13.16
N PRO A 56 16.42 7.25 -13.71
CA PRO A 56 16.31 6.29 -14.80
C PRO A 56 15.45 5.06 -14.47
N HIS A 57 15.54 4.52 -13.25
CA HIS A 57 14.80 3.31 -12.84
C HIS A 57 13.31 3.61 -12.71
N VAL A 58 12.96 4.75 -12.11
CA VAL A 58 11.56 5.17 -12.00
C VAL A 58 10.97 5.43 -13.38
N LYS A 59 11.74 6.03 -14.32
CA LYS A 59 11.28 6.22 -15.69
C LYS A 59 11.02 4.91 -16.42
N GLU A 60 11.94 3.95 -16.30
CA GLU A 60 11.79 2.62 -16.89
C GLU A 60 10.54 1.92 -16.36
N TRP A 61 10.36 1.91 -15.04
CA TRP A 61 9.18 1.36 -14.39
C TRP A 61 7.88 2.04 -14.86
N ILE A 62 7.82 3.37 -14.93
CA ILE A 62 6.63 4.08 -15.44
C ILE A 62 6.35 3.73 -16.90
N GLU A 63 7.39 3.50 -17.71
CA GLU A 63 7.18 3.08 -19.10
C GLU A 63 6.67 1.64 -19.19
N GLU A 64 7.12 0.74 -18.34
CA GLU A 64 6.55 -0.61 -18.21
C GLU A 64 5.06 -0.55 -17.84
N LEU A 65 4.70 0.26 -16.82
CA LEU A 65 3.29 0.43 -16.43
C LEU A 65 2.41 0.98 -17.57
N ARG A 66 2.98 1.82 -18.44
CA ARG A 66 2.26 2.30 -19.64
C ARG A 66 2.02 1.19 -20.65
N GLN A 67 3.00 0.33 -20.85
CA GLN A 67 2.90 -0.79 -21.80
C GLN A 67 1.93 -1.86 -21.31
N GLU A 68 1.86 -2.04 -19.99
CA GLU A 68 0.96 -2.99 -19.32
C GLU A 68 -0.44 -2.43 -19.04
N ASP A 69 -0.66 -1.13 -19.32
CA ASP A 69 -1.91 -0.41 -19.01
C ASP A 69 -2.27 -0.41 -17.51
N SER A 70 -1.25 -0.45 -16.64
CA SER A 70 -1.39 -0.59 -15.19
C SER A 70 -1.17 0.70 -14.39
N LEU A 71 -0.99 1.86 -15.06
CA LEU A 71 -0.73 3.14 -14.38
C LEU A 71 -1.78 3.49 -13.31
N ALA A 72 -3.06 3.34 -13.63
CA ALA A 72 -4.13 3.68 -12.70
C ALA A 72 -4.11 2.76 -11.46
N GLN A 73 -3.79 1.49 -11.67
CA GLN A 73 -3.71 0.45 -10.66
C GLN A 73 -2.59 0.75 -9.65
N GLU A 74 -1.40 1.02 -10.13
CA GLU A 74 -0.24 1.34 -9.29
C GLU A 74 -0.37 2.69 -8.59
N TYR A 75 -0.95 3.67 -9.27
CA TYR A 75 -1.24 4.96 -8.66
C TYR A 75 -2.21 4.84 -7.49
N ILE A 76 -3.36 4.19 -7.68
CA ILE A 76 -4.34 4.07 -6.61
C ILE A 76 -3.85 3.17 -5.47
N ALA A 77 -3.02 2.15 -5.76
CA ALA A 77 -2.34 1.35 -4.75
C ALA A 77 -1.45 2.22 -3.86
N SER A 78 -0.68 3.15 -4.46
CA SER A 78 0.15 4.11 -3.71
C SER A 78 -0.67 5.02 -2.79
N VAL A 79 -1.83 5.46 -3.27
CA VAL A 79 -2.78 6.27 -2.47
C VAL A 79 -3.34 5.45 -1.30
N ILE A 80 -3.81 4.22 -1.56
CA ILE A 80 -4.38 3.31 -0.55
C ILE A 80 -3.37 3.02 0.55
N ASP A 81 -2.16 2.63 0.18
CA ASP A 81 -1.10 2.28 1.12
C ASP A 81 -0.81 3.44 2.09
N SER A 82 -0.71 4.64 1.56
CA SER A 82 -0.48 5.84 2.35
C SER A 82 -1.73 6.25 3.15
N TYR A 83 -2.93 6.04 2.61
CA TYR A 83 -4.19 6.31 3.29
C TYR A 83 -4.36 5.46 4.54
N TYR A 84 -3.95 4.21 4.50
CA TYR A 84 -3.98 3.29 5.64
C TYR A 84 -2.71 3.32 6.50
N GLY A 85 -1.76 4.20 6.24
CA GLY A 85 -0.57 4.39 7.06
C GLY A 85 0.47 3.27 6.95
N LEU A 86 0.43 2.47 5.88
CA LEU A 86 1.34 1.33 5.71
C LEU A 86 2.81 1.75 5.54
N TRP A 87 3.04 3.01 5.17
CA TRP A 87 4.38 3.59 5.00
C TRP A 87 4.89 4.36 6.22
N ALA A 88 4.14 4.35 7.34
CA ALA A 88 4.46 5.14 8.52
C ALA A 88 5.86 4.83 9.11
N ALA A 89 6.29 3.57 9.03
CA ALA A 89 7.60 3.13 9.51
C ALA A 89 8.75 3.28 8.48
N PHE A 90 8.44 3.65 7.24
CA PHE A 90 9.44 3.84 6.20
C PHE A 90 10.07 5.23 6.32
N ASP A 91 11.36 5.31 6.64
CA ASP A 91 12.07 6.57 6.91
C ASP A 91 13.19 6.90 5.93
N GLU A 92 13.42 6.06 4.93
CA GLU A 92 14.47 6.28 3.92
C GLU A 92 14.13 7.43 2.97
N ASN A 93 12.84 7.71 2.79
CA ASN A 93 12.31 8.80 1.98
C ASN A 93 11.11 9.47 2.64
N PRO A 94 10.82 10.75 2.36
CA PRO A 94 9.68 11.45 2.94
C PRO A 94 8.32 11.00 2.38
N GLY A 95 8.30 10.34 1.21
CA GLY A 95 7.08 9.87 0.55
C GLY A 95 6.71 8.43 0.87
N GLY A 96 5.53 8.02 0.43
CA GLY A 96 5.06 6.63 0.44
C GLY A 96 5.59 5.83 -0.76
N MET A 97 5.29 4.52 -0.80
CA MET A 97 5.69 3.62 -1.88
C MET A 97 7.18 3.76 -2.25
N TRP A 98 8.06 3.46 -1.28
CA TRP A 98 9.53 3.62 -1.40
C TRP A 98 10.01 5.04 -1.78
N GLY A 99 9.16 6.06 -1.57
CA GLY A 99 9.44 7.44 -1.94
C GLY A 99 8.94 7.84 -3.33
N ILE A 100 8.26 6.95 -4.04
CA ILE A 100 7.73 7.21 -5.39
C ILE A 100 6.44 8.05 -5.35
N TYR A 101 5.71 8.03 -4.23
CA TYR A 101 4.51 8.82 -4.03
C TYR A 101 4.75 9.95 -3.01
N ILE A 102 4.21 11.12 -3.29
CA ILE A 102 4.46 12.36 -2.53
C ILE A 102 3.97 12.34 -1.06
N ALA A 103 3.02 11.48 -0.76
CA ALA A 103 2.37 11.41 0.55
C ALA A 103 2.68 10.08 1.25
N LYS A 104 2.84 10.10 2.57
CA LYS A 104 3.07 8.93 3.40
C LYS A 104 1.90 8.61 4.33
N THR A 105 1.08 9.60 4.62
CA THR A 105 -0.03 9.51 5.57
C THR A 105 -1.32 10.04 4.96
N ARG A 106 -2.46 9.64 5.51
CA ARG A 106 -3.79 10.12 5.11
C ARG A 106 -3.90 11.64 5.13
N LYS A 107 -3.32 12.28 6.13
CA LYS A 107 -3.28 13.74 6.23
C LYS A 107 -2.51 14.36 5.08
N GLU A 108 -1.35 13.82 4.77
CA GLU A 108 -0.52 14.31 3.66
C GLU A 108 -1.17 14.10 2.30
N ILE A 109 -1.89 12.99 2.07
CA ILE A 109 -2.65 12.79 0.83
C ILE A 109 -3.67 13.91 0.67
N LYS A 110 -4.43 14.20 1.73
CA LYS A 110 -5.45 15.25 1.70
C LYS A 110 -4.87 16.64 1.36
N GLU A 111 -3.65 16.89 1.78
CA GLU A 111 -2.94 18.17 1.55
C GLU A 111 -2.24 18.21 0.19
N LYS A 112 -1.57 17.12 -0.21
CA LYS A 112 -0.65 17.09 -1.35
C LYS A 112 -1.26 16.46 -2.60
N ASP A 113 -2.26 15.58 -2.44
CA ASP A 113 -2.97 14.89 -3.52
C ASP A 113 -4.48 14.78 -3.23
N PRO A 114 -5.17 15.91 -3.12
CA PRO A 114 -6.58 15.94 -2.73
C PRO A 114 -7.52 15.21 -3.71
N LYS A 115 -7.15 15.09 -4.99
CA LYS A 115 -7.96 14.36 -5.96
C LYS A 115 -7.81 12.84 -5.76
N GLY A 116 -6.59 12.33 -5.54
CA GLY A 116 -6.35 10.92 -5.17
C GLY A 116 -7.10 10.55 -3.89
N TYR A 117 -7.04 11.43 -2.88
CA TYR A 117 -7.82 11.29 -1.65
C TYR A 117 -9.32 11.15 -1.92
N ALA A 118 -9.90 12.05 -2.71
CA ALA A 118 -11.32 12.06 -3.03
C ALA A 118 -11.76 10.84 -3.86
N LEU A 119 -10.93 10.41 -4.81
CA LEU A 119 -11.19 9.20 -5.59
C LEU A 119 -11.25 7.97 -4.71
N LEU A 120 -10.30 7.82 -3.79
CA LEU A 120 -10.30 6.70 -2.87
C LEU A 120 -11.53 6.71 -1.95
N GLU A 121 -11.87 7.84 -1.35
CA GLU A 121 -13.04 7.94 -0.47
C GLU A 121 -14.37 7.73 -1.22
N SER A 122 -14.43 8.07 -2.50
CA SER A 122 -15.63 7.81 -3.30
C SER A 122 -15.85 6.33 -3.61
N PHE A 123 -14.78 5.55 -3.64
CA PHE A 123 -14.82 4.10 -3.88
C PHE A 123 -15.05 3.30 -2.60
N LEU A 124 -14.35 3.65 -1.53
CA LEU A 124 -14.44 2.93 -0.28
C LEU A 124 -15.76 3.21 0.46
N PRO A 125 -16.42 2.18 1.00
CA PRO A 125 -17.57 2.41 1.85
C PRO A 125 -17.17 3.18 3.12
N PRO A 126 -18.06 4.03 3.68
CA PRO A 126 -17.73 4.92 4.81
C PRO A 126 -17.11 4.22 6.02
N MET A 127 -17.46 2.96 6.27
CA MET A 127 -16.89 2.18 7.37
C MET A 127 -15.38 1.95 7.22
N MET A 128 -14.86 1.99 6.00
CA MET A 128 -13.43 1.81 5.72
C MET A 128 -12.62 3.10 5.93
N HIS A 129 -13.27 4.25 6.02
CA HIS A 129 -12.59 5.54 6.21
C HIS A 129 -12.01 5.70 7.63
N GLY A 130 -12.49 4.93 8.61
CA GLY A 130 -12.02 4.98 10.00
C GLY A 130 -10.79 4.14 10.29
N TYR A 131 -10.42 3.23 9.41
CA TYR A 131 -9.29 2.32 9.64
C TYR A 131 -7.95 2.96 9.25
N GLU A 132 -6.93 2.61 9.99
CA GLU A 132 -5.55 2.99 9.73
C GLU A 132 -4.63 1.93 10.36
N SER A 133 -3.48 1.68 9.75
CA SER A 133 -2.48 0.79 10.32
C SER A 133 -1.82 1.45 11.53
N LEU A 134 -1.64 0.68 12.60
CA LEU A 134 -0.96 1.12 13.81
C LEU A 134 0.53 0.75 13.80
N ILE A 135 1.17 0.86 12.66
CA ILE A 135 2.62 0.68 12.58
C ILE A 135 3.30 1.79 13.38
N ASP A 136 4.07 1.40 14.41
CA ASP A 136 4.83 2.35 15.19
C ASP A 136 5.87 3.04 14.28
N PRO A 137 5.87 4.38 14.17
CA PRO A 137 6.83 5.10 13.34
C PRO A 137 8.30 4.89 13.76
N SER A 138 8.56 4.42 14.99
CA SER A 138 9.90 4.06 15.45
C SER A 138 10.37 2.69 14.99
N PHE A 139 9.48 1.86 14.40
CA PHE A 139 9.85 0.55 13.91
C PHE A 139 10.87 0.66 12.77
N ARG A 140 12.01 0.01 12.92
CA ARG A 140 13.16 0.09 12.00
C ARG A 140 13.75 -1.28 11.67
N ASP A 141 12.99 -2.31 11.94
CA ASP A 141 13.52 -3.66 11.89
C ASP A 141 12.70 -4.56 10.96
N THR A 142 13.14 -5.78 10.85
CA THR A 142 12.44 -6.86 10.16
C THR A 142 11.97 -7.89 11.16
N PHE A 143 10.91 -8.60 10.85
CA PHE A 143 10.40 -9.71 11.66
C PHE A 143 9.92 -10.85 10.76
N SER A 144 9.84 -12.05 11.33
CA SER A 144 9.16 -13.18 10.73
C SER A 144 7.92 -13.52 11.56
N LEU A 145 6.85 -13.89 10.87
CA LEU A 145 5.63 -14.41 11.49
C LEU A 145 5.65 -15.93 11.41
N GLN A 146 5.23 -16.57 12.49
CA GLN A 146 5.02 -18.01 12.56
C GLN A 146 3.54 -18.29 12.75
N PHE A 147 3.06 -19.32 12.14
CA PHE A 147 1.67 -19.73 12.22
C PHE A 147 1.56 -21.20 12.64
N ASN A 148 0.45 -21.55 13.21
CA ASN A 148 0.17 -22.92 13.62
C ASN A 148 -0.57 -23.65 12.49
N GLU A 149 0.10 -24.58 11.82
CA GLU A 149 -0.46 -25.36 10.72
C GLU A 149 -1.57 -26.33 11.14
N GLU A 150 -1.67 -26.64 12.44
CA GLU A 150 -2.70 -27.52 12.99
C GLU A 150 -4.05 -26.82 13.20
N ILE A 151 -4.05 -25.48 13.21
CA ILE A 151 -5.26 -24.67 13.38
C ILE A 151 -5.86 -24.40 12.01
N ALA A 152 -7.15 -24.76 11.84
CA ALA A 152 -7.88 -24.42 10.64
C ALA A 152 -7.90 -22.90 10.45
N TYR A 153 -7.66 -22.44 9.21
CA TYR A 153 -7.66 -21.03 8.85
C TYR A 153 -9.07 -20.43 8.91
N THR A 154 -9.52 -20.11 10.10
CA THR A 154 -10.84 -19.51 10.38
C THR A 154 -10.76 -18.02 10.69
N HIS A 155 -9.66 -17.59 11.34
CA HIS A 155 -9.40 -16.20 11.69
C HIS A 155 -7.92 -15.87 11.52
N LYS A 156 -7.61 -14.80 10.81
CA LYS A 156 -6.22 -14.38 10.56
C LYS A 156 -5.40 -14.15 11.83
N SER A 157 -6.02 -13.58 12.86
CA SER A 157 -5.36 -13.29 14.13
C SER A 157 -5.01 -14.54 14.93
N GLN A 158 -5.71 -15.64 14.71
CA GLN A 158 -5.47 -16.93 15.38
C GLN A 158 -4.47 -17.80 14.64
N TYR A 159 -4.27 -17.54 13.34
CA TYR A 159 -3.37 -18.28 12.50
C TYR A 159 -1.90 -17.95 12.80
N TYR A 160 -1.61 -16.69 13.12
CA TYR A 160 -0.26 -16.26 13.50
C TYR A 160 -0.15 -16.27 15.02
N VAL A 161 0.70 -17.15 15.54
CA VAL A 161 0.89 -17.35 16.98
C VAL A 161 2.19 -16.73 17.49
N ASP A 162 3.23 -16.75 16.69
CA ASP A 162 4.55 -16.28 17.08
C ASP A 162 5.09 -15.24 16.08
N ALA A 163 5.95 -14.35 16.60
CA ALA A 163 6.71 -13.43 15.78
C ALA A 163 8.14 -13.31 16.30
N THR A 164 9.10 -13.18 15.41
CA THR A 164 10.50 -13.02 15.79
C THR A 164 11.11 -11.84 15.06
N LEU A 165 11.69 -10.90 15.79
CA LEU A 165 12.51 -9.84 15.22
C LEU A 165 13.78 -10.46 14.64
N THR A 166 14.00 -10.27 13.35
CA THR A 166 15.12 -10.86 12.61
C THR A 166 16.22 -9.87 12.28
N GLY A 167 15.99 -8.59 12.55
CA GLY A 167 16.93 -7.51 12.31
C GLY A 167 17.93 -7.28 13.45
N LYS A 168 18.65 -6.16 13.36
CA LYS A 168 19.69 -5.77 14.33
C LYS A 168 19.44 -4.39 14.93
N LYS A 169 18.33 -3.74 14.59
CA LYS A 169 17.96 -2.44 15.11
C LYS A 169 17.18 -2.59 16.42
N HIS A 170 17.19 -1.56 17.24
CA HIS A 170 16.32 -1.50 18.41
C HIS A 170 14.87 -1.31 17.95
N SER A 171 14.04 -2.30 18.21
CA SER A 171 12.64 -2.30 17.85
C SER A 171 11.84 -3.08 18.87
N ASN A 172 10.54 -2.81 18.96
CA ASN A 172 9.61 -3.51 19.82
C ASN A 172 8.55 -4.21 19.00
N ILE A 173 8.05 -5.33 19.50
CA ILE A 173 6.93 -6.05 18.96
C ILE A 173 5.91 -6.27 20.08
N LEU A 174 4.64 -6.15 19.76
CA LEU A 174 3.53 -6.45 20.66
C LEU A 174 2.80 -7.67 20.12
N GLY A 175 2.59 -8.65 20.99
CA GLY A 175 1.74 -9.79 20.69
C GLY A 175 0.24 -9.42 20.71
N ASN A 176 -0.58 -10.38 20.38
CA ASN A 176 -2.03 -10.31 20.50
C ASN A 176 -2.49 -10.89 21.86
N GLN A 177 -3.74 -11.36 21.94
CA GLN A 177 -4.33 -11.92 23.18
C GLN A 177 -4.04 -13.42 23.38
N GLU A 178 -3.33 -14.05 22.45
CA GLU A 178 -2.95 -15.45 22.48
C GLU A 178 -1.61 -15.63 23.20
N ASP A 179 -1.28 -16.86 23.54
CA ASP A 179 0.05 -17.22 24.07
C ASP A 179 1.08 -17.07 22.94
N ASN A 180 1.83 -15.99 22.96
CA ASN A 180 2.81 -15.68 21.94
C ASN A 180 4.24 -15.88 22.44
N THR A 181 5.12 -16.34 21.56
CA THR A 181 6.58 -16.24 21.70
C THR A 181 7.07 -15.06 20.86
N LEU A 182 7.71 -14.07 21.50
CA LEU A 182 8.19 -12.84 20.85
C LEU A 182 9.69 -12.73 20.93
#